data_bf3e37d6e6012b1ec4ce9add4c9ed2ce
#
_entry.id   bf3e37d6e6012b1ec4ce9add4c9ed2ce
#
_cell.length_a   1.000
_cell.length_b   1.000
_cell.length_c   1.000
_cell.angle_alpha   90.00
_cell.angle_beta   90.00
_cell.angle_gamma   90.00
#
_symmetry.space_group_name_H-M   'P 1'
#
loop_
_entity.id
_entity.type
_entity.pdbx_description
1 polymer ?
#
loop_
_entity_poly.entity_id
_entity_poly.type
_entity_poly.pdbx_seq_one_letter_code
_entity_poly.pdbx_strand_id
1 'polypeptide(L)'
;MMMEANYHTHTVRCNHAKGTEREYIEQALARGLKTLGFSDHTPQLYDGYVSGFRMLPEQLEDYVTTLRGLKEEYAGRIEIFIGLEAEYYPRYFVRLLNLIRPFHLDYLILGQHFTGNESDGEPPCPRPTEDEKRLERYVKQTFEAMETGCFSCFAHPDILNFMGDPKIYRKWYEKLCIRAKELSIPLEMNMLGYATGRHYPNSAFFRIVQEVGNEVILGCDAHEPKRVADPAEIDRSMFFLKESGINQTVGRMVLIPPTV
;
A
#
# COMPACT_ATOMS: atom_id res chain seq x y z
N MET A 1 -9.12 -13.27 15.31
CA MET A 1 -8.23 -13.93 14.30
C MET A 1 -6.84 -13.33 14.48
N MET A 2 -5.78 -14.14 14.45
CA MET A 2 -4.41 -13.59 14.48
C MET A 2 -3.96 -13.26 13.06
N MET A 3 -3.42 -12.08 12.86
CA MET A 3 -2.75 -11.69 11.62
C MET A 3 -1.39 -12.38 11.57
N GLU A 4 -1.09 -13.14 10.50
CA GLU A 4 0.18 -13.88 10.39
C GLU A 4 1.25 -13.10 9.64
N ALA A 5 0.84 -12.20 8.74
CA ALA A 5 1.74 -11.40 7.93
C ALA A 5 1.22 -9.97 7.75
N ASN A 6 2.13 -9.03 7.72
CA ASN A 6 1.89 -7.65 7.29
C ASN A 6 2.95 -7.24 6.28
N TYR A 7 2.55 -6.56 5.22
CA TYR A 7 3.45 -6.13 4.12
C TYR A 7 3.46 -4.61 3.92
N HIS A 8 2.71 -3.86 4.76
CA HIS A 8 2.61 -2.41 4.65
C HIS A 8 3.12 -1.75 5.94
N THR A 9 4.41 -1.38 5.93
CA THR A 9 5.12 -0.80 7.07
C THR A 9 6.13 0.24 6.60
N HIS A 10 6.09 1.42 7.19
CA HIS A 10 6.97 2.55 6.87
C HIS A 10 8.16 2.65 7.82
N THR A 11 9.14 3.46 7.45
CA THR A 11 10.31 3.82 8.27
C THR A 11 10.42 5.34 8.41
N VAL A 12 11.29 5.78 9.29
CA VAL A 12 11.53 7.24 9.50
C VAL A 12 11.96 7.98 8.23
N ARG A 13 12.37 7.25 7.17
CA ARG A 13 12.83 7.85 5.91
C ARG A 13 11.71 8.49 5.11
N CYS A 14 10.44 8.12 5.36
CA CYS A 14 9.29 8.83 4.78
C CYS A 14 9.00 10.19 5.42
N ASN A 15 9.78 10.61 6.42
CA ASN A 15 9.69 11.87 7.15
C ASN A 15 8.45 12.04 8.05
N HIS A 16 7.59 11.04 8.18
CA HIS A 16 6.39 11.10 9.02
C HIS A 16 6.10 9.83 9.82
N ALA A 17 6.90 8.76 9.65
CA ALA A 17 6.91 7.61 10.55
C ALA A 17 7.88 7.82 11.72
N LYS A 18 7.71 7.04 12.79
CA LYS A 18 8.48 7.09 14.03
C LYS A 18 8.97 5.71 14.42
N GLY A 19 10.03 5.68 15.23
CA GLY A 19 10.63 4.43 15.70
C GLY A 19 11.64 3.85 14.71
N THR A 20 12.41 2.88 15.18
CA THR A 20 13.42 2.17 14.40
C THR A 20 12.83 0.90 13.79
N GLU A 21 13.39 0.41 12.71
CA GLU A 21 12.98 -0.85 12.07
C GLU A 21 13.03 -2.02 13.07
N ARG A 22 13.97 -2.01 13.99
CA ARG A 22 14.06 -2.98 15.09
C ARG A 22 12.83 -2.95 15.99
N GLU A 23 12.36 -1.78 16.38
CA GLU A 23 11.15 -1.64 17.20
C GLU A 23 9.91 -2.21 16.47
N TYR A 24 9.79 -2.01 15.17
CA TYR A 24 8.71 -2.62 14.35
C TYR A 24 8.82 -4.15 14.34
N ILE A 25 10.03 -4.72 14.18
CA ILE A 25 10.26 -6.16 14.19
C ILE A 25 9.94 -6.78 15.55
N GLU A 26 10.43 -6.18 16.64
CA GLU A 26 10.14 -6.66 17.99
C GLU A 26 8.64 -6.58 18.32
N GLN A 27 7.97 -5.53 17.86
CA GLN A 27 6.52 -5.43 18.00
C GLN A 27 5.79 -6.51 17.19
N ALA A 28 6.21 -6.78 15.95
CA ALA A 28 5.66 -7.85 15.13
C ALA A 28 5.80 -9.22 15.81
N LEU A 29 6.98 -9.52 16.37
CA LEU A 29 7.24 -10.73 17.15
C LEU A 29 6.34 -10.82 18.40
N ALA A 30 6.23 -9.73 19.16
CA ALA A 30 5.39 -9.66 20.35
C ALA A 30 3.90 -9.90 20.03
N ARG A 31 3.45 -9.56 18.83
CA ARG A 31 2.08 -9.76 18.31
C ARG A 31 1.89 -11.11 17.60
N GLY A 32 2.95 -11.91 17.48
CA GLY A 32 2.90 -13.25 16.90
C GLY A 32 2.92 -13.31 15.38
N LEU A 33 3.30 -12.22 14.70
CA LEU A 33 3.50 -12.24 13.25
C LEU A 33 4.61 -13.23 12.89
N LYS A 34 4.40 -13.90 11.75
CA LYS A 34 5.41 -14.78 11.14
C LYS A 34 6.17 -14.07 10.02
N THR A 35 5.54 -13.03 9.45
CA THR A 35 6.07 -12.28 8.32
C THR A 35 5.87 -10.79 8.53
N LEU A 36 6.94 -10.01 8.34
CA LEU A 36 6.90 -8.56 8.31
C LEU A 36 7.57 -8.05 7.02
N GLY A 37 6.81 -7.36 6.19
CA GLY A 37 7.32 -6.63 5.05
C GLY A 37 7.45 -5.15 5.37
N PHE A 38 8.59 -4.56 5.02
CA PHE A 38 8.78 -3.12 4.98
C PHE A 38 8.51 -2.61 3.57
N SER A 39 7.74 -1.54 3.46
CA SER A 39 7.31 -0.95 2.17
C SER A 39 7.22 0.56 2.30
N ASP A 40 8.35 1.20 2.63
CA ASP A 40 8.37 2.66 2.75
C ASP A 40 8.10 3.33 1.40
N HIS A 41 7.68 4.60 1.41
CA HIS A 41 7.41 5.35 0.19
C HIS A 41 8.62 5.43 -0.72
N THR A 42 8.42 5.10 -2.01
CA THR A 42 9.48 5.10 -3.01
C THR A 42 10.20 6.44 -3.11
N PRO A 43 11.53 6.42 -3.19
CA PRO A 43 12.28 7.60 -3.65
C PRO A 43 12.00 7.83 -5.14
N GLN A 44 11.53 9.02 -5.48
CA GLN A 44 11.23 9.39 -6.87
C GLN A 44 12.31 10.31 -7.46
N LEU A 45 12.69 10.05 -8.70
CA LEU A 45 13.63 10.88 -9.46
C LEU A 45 12.88 11.93 -10.28
N TYR A 46 12.35 12.94 -9.58
CA TYR A 46 11.67 14.07 -10.21
C TYR A 46 12.66 15.05 -10.83
N ASP A 47 12.19 15.81 -11.82
CA ASP A 47 12.98 16.85 -12.51
C ASP A 47 13.00 18.15 -11.64
N GLY A 48 13.77 18.12 -10.54
CA GLY A 48 13.95 19.27 -9.63
C GLY A 48 12.88 19.43 -8.53
N TYR A 49 11.85 18.60 -8.48
CA TYR A 49 10.89 18.57 -7.38
C TYR A 49 11.38 17.64 -6.27
N VAL A 50 11.22 18.05 -5.01
CA VAL A 50 11.52 17.23 -3.83
C VAL A 50 10.24 17.02 -3.04
N SER A 51 9.86 15.77 -2.87
CA SER A 51 8.69 15.38 -2.08
C SER A 51 8.99 15.41 -0.59
N GLY A 52 8.05 15.91 0.21
CA GLY A 52 8.22 16.01 1.67
C GLY A 52 7.81 14.76 2.46
N PHE A 53 7.23 13.75 1.81
CA PHE A 53 6.67 12.57 2.51
C PHE A 53 7.25 11.22 2.05
N ARG A 54 8.38 11.21 1.38
CA ARG A 54 9.09 10.00 0.94
C ARG A 54 10.58 10.09 1.17
N MET A 55 11.26 8.96 1.17
CA MET A 55 12.72 8.94 1.26
C MET A 55 13.34 9.61 0.04
N LEU A 56 14.54 10.16 0.23
CA LEU A 56 15.36 10.65 -0.87
C LEU A 56 16.06 9.47 -1.59
N PRO A 57 16.41 9.60 -2.88
CA PRO A 57 17.13 8.56 -3.62
C PRO A 57 18.41 8.09 -2.92
N GLU A 58 19.13 8.99 -2.27
CA GLU A 58 20.38 8.72 -1.55
C GLU A 58 20.17 7.87 -0.28
N GLN A 59 18.95 7.81 0.24
CA GLN A 59 18.62 7.02 1.42
C GLN A 59 18.25 5.55 1.11
N LEU A 60 18.05 5.22 -0.18
CA LEU A 60 17.61 3.88 -0.58
C LEU A 60 18.63 2.79 -0.23
N GLU A 61 19.93 3.06 -0.42
CA GLU A 61 20.99 2.12 -0.06
C GLU A 61 21.02 1.83 1.44
N ASP A 62 20.92 2.88 2.26
CA ASP A 62 20.85 2.76 3.72
C ASP A 62 19.58 1.99 4.15
N TYR A 63 18.43 2.27 3.55
CA TYR A 63 17.18 1.54 3.79
C TYR A 63 17.35 0.03 3.57
N VAL A 64 17.85 -0.35 2.39
CA VAL A 64 17.97 -1.76 2.03
C VAL A 64 19.06 -2.47 2.85
N THR A 65 20.20 -1.80 3.10
CA THR A 65 21.31 -2.37 3.87
C THR A 65 20.90 -2.59 5.32
N THR A 66 20.23 -1.62 5.95
CA THR A 66 19.71 -1.74 7.31
C THR A 66 18.74 -2.93 7.43
N LEU A 67 17.79 -3.04 6.51
CA LEU A 67 16.81 -4.12 6.56
C LEU A 67 17.42 -5.50 6.26
N ARG A 68 18.41 -5.59 5.40
CA ARG A 68 19.15 -6.84 5.17
C ARG A 68 19.90 -7.30 6.42
N GLY A 69 20.58 -6.40 7.11
CA GLY A 69 21.24 -6.71 8.38
C GLY A 69 20.25 -7.22 9.43
N LEU A 70 19.10 -6.57 9.54
CA LEU A 70 18.04 -7.03 10.44
C LEU A 70 17.41 -8.36 10.00
N LYS A 71 17.21 -8.58 8.71
CA LYS A 71 16.72 -9.86 8.17
C LYS A 71 17.63 -11.03 8.54
N GLU A 72 18.96 -10.84 8.50
CA GLU A 72 19.94 -11.81 8.93
C GLU A 72 19.92 -12.02 10.45
N GLU A 73 19.87 -10.94 11.23
CA GLU A 73 19.85 -10.99 12.69
C GLU A 73 18.60 -11.72 13.23
N TYR A 74 17.44 -11.52 12.60
CA TYR A 74 16.18 -12.12 13.04
C TYR A 74 15.84 -13.43 12.31
N ALA A 75 16.79 -14.00 11.54
CA ALA A 75 16.58 -15.24 10.82
C ALA A 75 16.11 -16.38 11.76
N GLY A 76 15.07 -17.11 11.33
CA GLY A 76 14.45 -18.18 12.11
C GLY A 76 13.48 -17.71 13.20
N ARG A 77 13.37 -16.39 13.46
CA ARG A 77 12.38 -15.81 14.39
C ARG A 77 11.18 -15.24 13.65
N ILE A 78 11.43 -14.50 12.57
CA ILE A 78 10.42 -13.88 11.71
C ILE A 78 10.97 -13.77 10.28
N GLU A 79 10.11 -13.95 9.28
CA GLU A 79 10.46 -13.66 7.89
C GLU A 79 10.35 -12.16 7.62
N ILE A 80 11.43 -11.54 7.15
CA ILE A 80 11.45 -10.12 6.79
C ILE A 80 11.55 -9.99 5.28
N PHE A 81 10.66 -9.20 4.67
CA PHE A 81 10.70 -8.86 3.26
C PHE A 81 10.91 -7.36 3.07
N ILE A 82 11.67 -7.01 2.03
CA ILE A 82 12.09 -5.65 1.72
C ILE A 82 11.43 -5.23 0.43
N GLY A 83 10.45 -4.37 0.54
CA GLY A 83 9.69 -3.80 -0.57
C GLY A 83 9.64 -2.28 -0.51
N LEU A 84 8.77 -1.71 -1.33
CA LEU A 84 8.44 -0.28 -1.31
C LEU A 84 6.95 -0.10 -1.64
N GLU A 85 6.34 0.93 -1.07
CA GLU A 85 5.07 1.46 -1.53
C GLU A 85 5.34 2.44 -2.67
N ALA A 86 4.86 2.09 -3.86
CA ALA A 86 5.17 2.82 -5.07
C ALA A 86 3.91 3.32 -5.77
N GLU A 87 3.95 4.57 -6.20
CA GLU A 87 3.00 5.11 -7.15
C GLU A 87 3.46 4.82 -8.57
N TYR A 88 2.48 4.62 -9.44
CA TYR A 88 2.71 4.61 -10.86
C TYR A 88 2.57 6.03 -11.41
N TYR A 89 3.70 6.61 -11.76
CA TYR A 89 3.77 7.89 -12.47
C TYR A 89 4.30 7.64 -13.88
N PRO A 90 3.48 7.73 -14.95
CA PRO A 90 3.87 7.34 -16.31
C PRO A 90 5.20 7.93 -16.75
N ARG A 91 5.47 9.20 -16.39
CA ARG A 91 6.73 9.90 -16.71
C ARG A 91 7.95 9.34 -16.00
N TYR A 92 7.77 8.84 -14.76
CA TYR A 92 8.88 8.53 -13.85
C TYR A 92 9.01 7.04 -13.53
N PHE A 93 8.03 6.22 -13.86
CA PHE A 93 7.99 4.82 -13.40
C PHE A 93 9.18 3.99 -13.90
N VAL A 94 9.59 4.16 -15.16
CA VAL A 94 10.79 3.48 -15.70
C VAL A 94 12.06 3.96 -15.00
N ARG A 95 12.15 5.26 -14.65
CA ARG A 95 13.30 5.79 -13.87
C ARG A 95 13.33 5.17 -12.47
N LEU A 96 12.15 5.03 -11.82
CA LEU A 96 12.03 4.36 -10.52
C LEU A 96 12.50 2.91 -10.60
N LEU A 97 12.01 2.13 -11.57
CA LEU A 97 12.43 0.74 -11.75
C LEU A 97 13.95 0.61 -11.97
N ASN A 98 14.54 1.51 -12.77
CA ASN A 98 16.00 1.54 -12.95
C ASN A 98 16.76 1.89 -11.67
N LEU A 99 16.23 2.80 -10.84
CA LEU A 99 16.82 3.18 -9.56
C LEU A 99 16.82 2.01 -8.57
N ILE A 100 15.71 1.28 -8.46
CA ILE A 100 15.55 0.21 -7.46
C ILE A 100 16.15 -1.14 -7.91
N ARG A 101 16.36 -1.34 -9.22
CA ARG A 101 16.89 -2.61 -9.79
C ARG A 101 18.12 -3.16 -9.09
N PRO A 102 19.18 -2.38 -8.78
CA PRO A 102 20.39 -2.89 -8.13
C PRO A 102 20.16 -3.47 -6.74
N PHE A 103 19.04 -3.12 -6.12
CA PHE A 103 18.75 -3.50 -4.75
C PHE A 103 17.97 -4.81 -4.61
N HIS A 104 17.50 -5.42 -5.71
CA HIS A 104 16.81 -6.72 -5.69
C HIS A 104 15.74 -6.79 -4.59
N LEU A 105 14.78 -5.88 -4.63
CA LEU A 105 13.68 -5.83 -3.67
C LEU A 105 12.78 -7.07 -3.82
N ASP A 106 12.19 -7.51 -2.71
CA ASP A 106 11.30 -8.66 -2.68
C ASP A 106 9.94 -8.37 -3.35
N TYR A 107 9.43 -7.11 -3.27
CA TYR A 107 8.10 -6.74 -3.79
C TYR A 107 7.90 -5.23 -3.89
N LEU A 108 6.83 -4.83 -4.62
CA LEU A 108 6.21 -3.51 -4.52
C LEU A 108 4.73 -3.66 -4.17
N ILE A 109 4.20 -2.69 -3.39
CA ILE A 109 2.76 -2.47 -3.25
C ILE A 109 2.38 -1.19 -3.99
N LEU A 110 1.22 -1.19 -4.66
CA LEU A 110 0.71 -0.01 -5.36
C LEU A 110 0.01 0.92 -4.37
N GLY A 111 0.57 2.09 -4.10
CA GLY A 111 -0.05 3.12 -3.27
C GLY A 111 -0.23 4.42 -4.07
N GLN A 112 -1.36 4.61 -4.74
CA GLN A 112 -1.55 5.73 -5.67
C GLN A 112 -2.07 6.99 -4.96
N HIS A 113 -1.17 7.84 -4.45
CA HIS A 113 -1.49 9.04 -3.67
C HIS A 113 -1.88 10.26 -4.50
N PHE A 114 -1.52 10.30 -5.79
CA PHE A 114 -1.82 11.41 -6.69
C PHE A 114 -2.35 10.90 -8.03
N THR A 115 -3.22 11.67 -8.67
CA THR A 115 -3.58 11.49 -10.08
C THR A 115 -2.60 12.28 -10.95
N GLY A 116 -2.18 11.71 -12.09
CA GLY A 116 -1.10 12.31 -12.89
C GLY A 116 0.26 12.07 -12.23
N ASN A 117 1.10 13.09 -12.14
CA ASN A 117 2.38 13.03 -11.42
C ASN A 117 2.33 13.98 -10.22
N GLU A 118 2.91 13.57 -9.09
CA GLU A 118 2.97 14.40 -7.88
C GLU A 118 3.59 15.78 -8.16
N SER A 119 4.65 15.81 -8.98
CA SER A 119 5.37 17.04 -9.34
C SER A 119 4.58 18.04 -10.20
N ASP A 120 3.43 17.64 -10.74
CA ASP A 120 2.62 18.49 -11.63
C ASP A 120 1.66 19.41 -10.84
N GLY A 121 1.69 19.38 -9.49
CA GLY A 121 0.90 20.25 -8.62
C GLY A 121 -0.57 19.82 -8.46
N GLU A 122 -0.93 18.62 -8.90
CA GLU A 122 -2.25 18.05 -8.66
C GLU A 122 -2.48 17.83 -7.15
N PRO A 123 -3.72 18.04 -6.66
CA PRO A 123 -4.00 17.78 -5.26
C PRO A 123 -3.90 16.28 -4.94
N PRO A 124 -3.50 15.90 -3.70
CA PRO A 124 -3.42 14.49 -3.30
C PRO A 124 -4.81 13.83 -3.30
N CYS A 125 -4.87 12.53 -3.57
CA CYS A 125 -6.10 11.76 -3.67
C CYS A 125 -7.03 11.88 -2.44
N PRO A 126 -6.55 12.01 -1.19
CA PRO A 126 -7.42 12.21 -0.03
C PRO A 126 -8.21 13.54 -0.04
N ARG A 127 -7.81 14.52 -0.85
CA ARG A 127 -8.56 15.76 -0.96
C ARG A 127 -9.91 15.53 -1.63
N PRO A 128 -11.05 15.93 -1.00
CA PRO A 128 -12.39 15.72 -1.54
C PRO A 128 -12.56 16.29 -2.96
N THR A 129 -13.27 15.56 -3.80
CA THR A 129 -13.57 15.97 -5.18
C THR A 129 -14.92 15.40 -5.64
N GLU A 130 -15.64 16.17 -6.47
CA GLU A 130 -16.82 15.70 -7.20
C GLU A 130 -16.51 15.54 -8.72
N ASP A 131 -15.27 15.79 -9.13
CA ASP A 131 -14.86 15.71 -10.55
C ASP A 131 -14.73 14.25 -11.01
N GLU A 132 -15.71 13.80 -11.81
CA GLU A 132 -15.69 12.47 -12.43
C GLU A 132 -14.41 12.23 -13.24
N LYS A 133 -13.87 13.24 -13.94
CA LYS A 133 -12.65 13.09 -14.72
C LYS A 133 -11.44 12.78 -13.86
N ARG A 134 -11.41 13.30 -12.62
CA ARG A 134 -10.34 12.98 -11.68
C ARG A 134 -10.45 11.52 -11.20
N LEU A 135 -11.65 11.05 -10.88
CA LEU A 135 -11.88 9.64 -10.55
C LEU A 135 -11.55 8.72 -11.73
N GLU A 136 -11.96 9.09 -12.94
CA GLU A 136 -11.62 8.36 -14.17
C GLU A 136 -10.09 8.25 -14.36
N ARG A 137 -9.36 9.37 -14.21
CA ARG A 137 -7.89 9.38 -14.32
C ARG A 137 -7.25 8.46 -13.27
N TYR A 138 -7.72 8.55 -12.02
CA TYR A 138 -7.25 7.68 -10.95
C TYR A 138 -7.37 6.20 -11.33
N VAL A 139 -8.57 5.78 -11.72
CA VAL A 139 -8.84 4.37 -12.08
C VAL A 139 -8.03 3.94 -13.30
N LYS A 140 -7.93 4.78 -14.33
CA LYS A 140 -7.12 4.46 -15.52
C LYS A 140 -5.63 4.35 -15.20
N GLN A 141 -5.10 5.26 -14.40
CA GLN A 141 -3.70 5.23 -13.98
C GLN A 141 -3.38 4.00 -13.13
N THR A 142 -4.32 3.57 -12.27
CA THR A 142 -4.15 2.33 -11.50
C THR A 142 -4.26 1.08 -12.39
N PHE A 143 -5.01 1.12 -13.50
CA PHE A 143 -5.00 0.05 -14.50
C PHE A 143 -3.61 -0.09 -15.13
N GLU A 144 -3.07 1.02 -15.64
CA GLU A 144 -1.73 1.03 -16.21
C GLU A 144 -0.68 0.50 -15.21
N ALA A 145 -0.80 0.92 -13.93
CA ALA A 145 0.06 0.42 -12.86
C ALA A 145 -0.03 -1.11 -12.71
N MET A 146 -1.23 -1.64 -12.54
CA MET A 146 -1.46 -3.08 -12.35
C MET A 146 -1.01 -3.90 -13.56
N GLU A 147 -1.19 -3.37 -14.77
CA GLU A 147 -0.79 -4.00 -16.03
C GLU A 147 0.74 -4.09 -16.21
N THR A 148 1.52 -3.33 -15.46
CA THR A 148 2.99 -3.46 -15.46
C THR A 148 3.46 -4.82 -14.92
N GLY A 149 2.63 -5.50 -14.11
CA GLY A 149 2.99 -6.75 -13.45
C GLY A 149 4.05 -6.58 -12.34
N CYS A 150 4.30 -5.35 -11.86
CA CYS A 150 5.32 -5.06 -10.85
C CYS A 150 4.78 -5.06 -9.41
N PHE A 151 3.47 -5.13 -9.21
CA PHE A 151 2.84 -4.92 -7.92
C PHE A 151 2.25 -6.20 -7.34
N SER A 152 2.52 -6.46 -6.06
CA SER A 152 2.05 -7.64 -5.32
C SER A 152 0.66 -7.45 -4.70
N CYS A 153 0.29 -6.22 -4.38
CA CYS A 153 -1.07 -5.84 -3.95
C CYS A 153 -1.33 -4.35 -4.20
N PHE A 154 -2.60 -3.95 -4.07
CA PHE A 154 -3.00 -2.55 -4.18
C PHE A 154 -3.39 -2.02 -2.79
N ALA A 155 -2.54 -1.15 -2.24
CA ALA A 155 -2.70 -0.48 -0.95
C ALA A 155 -3.79 0.58 -1.03
N HIS A 156 -4.65 0.68 0.00
CA HIS A 156 -5.74 1.67 0.11
C HIS A 156 -6.35 2.07 -1.24
N PRO A 157 -6.95 1.12 -2.00
CA PRO A 157 -7.38 1.36 -3.38
C PRO A 157 -8.50 2.40 -3.52
N ASP A 158 -9.18 2.71 -2.43
CA ASP A 158 -10.24 3.70 -2.31
C ASP A 158 -9.79 5.04 -1.69
N ILE A 159 -8.49 5.32 -1.75
CA ILE A 159 -7.89 6.54 -1.22
C ILE A 159 -8.38 7.83 -1.92
N LEU A 160 -8.84 7.75 -3.18
CA LEU A 160 -9.41 8.92 -3.84
C LEU A 160 -10.75 9.28 -3.22
N ASN A 161 -10.83 10.47 -2.60
CA ASN A 161 -12.02 10.95 -1.89
C ASN A 161 -13.03 11.55 -2.85
N PHE A 162 -13.76 10.69 -3.57
CA PHE A 162 -14.82 11.12 -4.48
C PHE A 162 -16.15 11.29 -3.73
N MET A 163 -16.68 12.51 -3.74
CA MET A 163 -17.91 12.94 -3.06
C MET A 163 -19.08 13.20 -4.02
N GLY A 164 -18.93 12.87 -5.31
CA GLY A 164 -19.94 13.07 -6.34
C GLY A 164 -21.02 11.97 -6.36
N ASP A 165 -21.69 11.82 -7.52
CA ASP A 165 -22.79 10.86 -7.70
C ASP A 165 -22.34 9.42 -7.35
N PRO A 166 -23.07 8.72 -6.43
CA PRO A 166 -22.79 7.34 -6.07
C PRO A 166 -22.80 6.34 -7.26
N LYS A 167 -23.56 6.64 -8.32
CA LYS A 167 -23.58 5.82 -9.53
C LYS A 167 -22.27 5.94 -10.31
N ILE A 168 -21.70 7.14 -10.33
CA ILE A 168 -20.37 7.40 -10.95
C ILE A 168 -19.29 6.74 -10.11
N TYR A 169 -19.34 6.86 -8.77
CA TYR A 169 -18.46 6.15 -7.85
C TYR A 169 -18.46 4.65 -8.15
N ARG A 170 -19.65 4.02 -8.11
CA ARG A 170 -19.80 2.59 -8.39
C ARG A 170 -19.27 2.20 -9.76
N LYS A 171 -19.63 2.93 -10.81
CA LYS A 171 -19.18 2.67 -12.20
C LYS A 171 -17.66 2.53 -12.32
N TRP A 172 -16.92 3.43 -11.67
CA TRP A 172 -15.46 3.45 -11.81
C TRP A 172 -14.77 2.47 -10.86
N TYR A 173 -15.20 2.37 -9.62
CA TYR A 173 -14.61 1.41 -8.67
C TYR A 173 -14.95 -0.05 -9.00
N GLU A 174 -16.11 -0.33 -9.59
CA GLU A 174 -16.42 -1.67 -10.10
C GLU A 174 -15.44 -2.09 -11.21
N LYS A 175 -15.13 -1.20 -12.13
CA LYS A 175 -14.10 -1.45 -13.15
C LYS A 175 -12.73 -1.71 -12.52
N LEU A 176 -12.36 -0.93 -11.49
CA LEU A 176 -11.10 -1.14 -10.76
C LEU A 176 -11.07 -2.52 -10.12
N CYS A 177 -12.12 -2.92 -9.42
CA CYS A 177 -12.22 -4.22 -8.78
C CYS A 177 -12.16 -5.37 -9.81
N ILE A 178 -12.88 -5.25 -10.94
CA ILE A 178 -12.84 -6.25 -12.02
C ILE A 178 -11.41 -6.40 -12.54
N ARG A 179 -10.71 -5.28 -12.82
CA ARG A 179 -9.35 -5.32 -13.34
C ARG A 179 -8.35 -5.91 -12.35
N ALA A 180 -8.43 -5.54 -11.08
CA ALA A 180 -7.60 -6.11 -10.03
C ALA A 180 -7.81 -7.63 -9.92
N LYS A 181 -9.06 -8.12 -10.02
CA LYS A 181 -9.38 -9.54 -9.99
C LYS A 181 -8.81 -10.28 -11.21
N GLU A 182 -8.98 -9.73 -12.41
CA GLU A 182 -8.43 -10.32 -13.65
C GLU A 182 -6.91 -10.52 -13.57
N LEU A 183 -6.22 -9.58 -12.89
CA LEU A 183 -4.76 -9.60 -12.71
C LEU A 183 -4.32 -10.31 -11.42
N SER A 184 -5.27 -10.87 -10.65
CA SER A 184 -5.01 -11.55 -9.37
C SER A 184 -4.24 -10.67 -8.37
N ILE A 185 -4.54 -9.37 -8.34
CA ILE A 185 -3.95 -8.41 -7.41
C ILE A 185 -4.89 -8.24 -6.21
N PRO A 186 -4.49 -8.65 -5.00
CA PRO A 186 -5.28 -8.43 -3.79
C PRO A 186 -5.47 -6.94 -3.50
N LEU A 187 -6.65 -6.59 -2.97
CA LEU A 187 -6.96 -5.23 -2.53
C LEU A 187 -6.78 -5.11 -1.02
N GLU A 188 -6.12 -4.05 -0.59
CA GLU A 188 -5.85 -3.83 0.83
C GLU A 188 -7.07 -3.27 1.56
N MET A 189 -7.39 -3.88 2.71
CA MET A 189 -8.10 -3.23 3.80
C MET A 189 -7.09 -2.48 4.65
N ASN A 190 -7.05 -1.15 4.54
CA ASN A 190 -6.07 -0.31 5.21
C ASN A 190 -6.47 -0.03 6.66
N MET A 191 -5.69 -0.57 7.60
CA MET A 191 -5.99 -0.46 9.02
C MET A 191 -5.74 0.95 9.56
N LEU A 192 -4.69 1.66 9.07
CA LEU A 192 -4.40 3.03 9.49
C LEU A 192 -5.54 3.98 9.12
N GLY A 193 -6.03 3.92 7.90
CA GLY A 193 -7.15 4.74 7.43
C GLY A 193 -8.37 4.56 8.33
N TYR A 194 -8.72 3.31 8.63
CA TYR A 194 -9.85 2.99 9.50
C TYR A 194 -9.64 3.48 10.95
N ALA A 195 -8.48 3.20 11.52
CA ALA A 195 -8.16 3.55 12.91
C ALA A 195 -8.09 5.07 13.14
N THR A 196 -7.73 5.84 12.12
CA THR A 196 -7.61 7.30 12.20
C THR A 196 -8.84 8.05 11.66
N GLY A 197 -9.92 7.33 11.30
CA GLY A 197 -11.17 7.91 10.85
C GLY A 197 -11.08 8.64 9.51
N ARG A 198 -10.21 8.16 8.61
CA ARG A 198 -10.12 8.67 7.23
C ARG A 198 -11.38 8.26 6.44
N HIS A 199 -11.58 8.84 5.25
CA HIS A 199 -12.68 8.48 4.34
C HIS A 199 -12.53 7.08 3.74
N TYR A 200 -11.38 6.45 3.89
CA TYR A 200 -11.09 5.07 3.54
C TYR A 200 -10.65 4.27 4.80
N PRO A 201 -10.94 2.98 4.86
CA PRO A 201 -11.70 2.16 3.92
C PRO A 201 -13.18 2.59 3.85
N ASN A 202 -13.74 2.63 2.63
CA ASN A 202 -15.11 3.04 2.38
C ASN A 202 -16.04 1.82 2.24
N SER A 203 -17.15 1.80 2.99
CA SER A 203 -18.08 0.67 2.96
C SER A 203 -18.73 0.44 1.58
N ALA A 204 -18.94 1.49 0.79
CA ALA A 204 -19.47 1.35 -0.56
C ALA A 204 -18.45 0.68 -1.49
N PHE A 205 -17.15 0.99 -1.33
CA PHE A 205 -16.07 0.33 -2.06
C PHE A 205 -15.99 -1.16 -1.69
N PHE A 206 -15.96 -1.50 -0.41
CA PHE A 206 -15.82 -2.90 0.02
C PHE A 206 -17.04 -3.77 -0.29
N ARG A 207 -18.24 -3.18 -0.47
CA ARG A 207 -19.39 -3.89 -1.05
C ARG A 207 -19.14 -4.26 -2.52
N ILE A 208 -18.55 -3.35 -3.31
CA ILE A 208 -18.15 -3.65 -4.70
C ILE A 208 -17.08 -4.75 -4.73
N VAL A 209 -16.08 -4.67 -3.86
CA VAL A 209 -15.04 -5.70 -3.69
C VAL A 209 -15.67 -7.08 -3.44
N GLN A 210 -16.64 -7.15 -2.54
CA GLN A 210 -17.37 -8.39 -2.24
C GLN A 210 -18.20 -8.88 -3.43
N GLU A 211 -18.94 -8.02 -4.10
CA GLU A 211 -19.79 -8.37 -5.25
C GLU A 211 -18.95 -8.87 -6.43
N VAL A 212 -17.80 -8.27 -6.70
CA VAL A 212 -16.85 -8.71 -7.73
C VAL A 212 -16.11 -9.98 -7.28
N GLY A 213 -15.93 -10.17 -5.97
CA GLY A 213 -15.21 -11.32 -5.38
C GLY A 213 -13.70 -11.19 -5.49
N ASN A 214 -13.16 -10.01 -5.17
CA ASN A 214 -11.72 -9.80 -5.06
C ASN A 214 -11.15 -10.45 -3.80
N GLU A 215 -9.88 -10.83 -3.87
CA GLU A 215 -9.10 -11.14 -2.68
C GLU A 215 -8.82 -9.85 -1.89
N VAL A 216 -8.91 -9.95 -0.56
CA VAL A 216 -8.62 -8.84 0.36
C VAL A 216 -7.50 -9.23 1.29
N ILE A 217 -6.53 -8.33 1.47
CA ILE A 217 -5.44 -8.46 2.45
C ILE A 217 -5.54 -7.34 3.49
N LEU A 218 -5.18 -7.63 4.74
CA LEU A 218 -5.02 -6.58 5.76
C LEU A 218 -3.65 -5.92 5.62
N GLY A 219 -3.60 -4.59 5.62
CA GLY A 219 -2.37 -3.82 5.69
C GLY A 219 -2.39 -2.89 6.88
N CYS A 220 -1.34 -2.96 7.71
CA CYS A 220 -1.23 -2.07 8.88
C CYS A 220 -1.00 -0.62 8.49
N ASP A 221 -0.27 -0.37 7.38
CA ASP A 221 0.19 0.96 6.98
C ASP A 221 0.87 1.66 8.19
N ALA A 222 1.76 0.89 8.85
CA ALA A 222 2.25 1.25 10.16
C ALA A 222 3.33 2.34 10.08
N HIS A 223 3.04 3.50 10.66
CA HIS A 223 3.94 4.63 10.82
C HIS A 223 4.46 4.79 12.26
N GLU A 224 4.07 3.89 13.15
CA GLU A 224 4.57 3.75 14.52
C GLU A 224 4.61 2.27 14.90
N PRO A 225 5.62 1.78 15.63
CA PRO A 225 5.76 0.36 15.98
C PRO A 225 4.49 -0.23 16.63
N LYS A 226 3.84 0.53 17.52
CA LYS A 226 2.62 0.07 18.22
C LYS A 226 1.45 -0.32 17.32
N ARG A 227 1.42 0.18 16.07
CA ARG A 227 0.37 -0.11 15.10
C ARG A 227 0.57 -1.43 14.35
N VAL A 228 1.79 -2.00 14.42
CA VAL A 228 2.05 -3.30 13.79
C VAL A 228 1.19 -4.36 14.44
N ALA A 229 0.26 -4.90 13.67
CA ALA A 229 -0.68 -5.94 14.09
C ALA A 229 -1.39 -5.65 15.43
N ASP A 230 -1.84 -4.41 15.65
CA ASP A 230 -2.60 -4.06 16.83
C ASP A 230 -3.92 -4.87 16.89
N PRO A 231 -4.16 -5.67 17.96
CA PRO A 231 -5.30 -6.56 18.03
C PRO A 231 -6.64 -5.83 17.92
N ALA A 232 -6.75 -4.63 18.52
CA ALA A 232 -8.00 -3.88 18.50
C ALA A 232 -8.25 -3.29 17.08
N GLU A 233 -7.20 -2.94 16.37
CA GLU A 233 -7.31 -2.49 14.97
C GLU A 233 -7.65 -3.67 14.05
N ILE A 234 -7.06 -4.85 14.25
CA ILE A 234 -7.42 -6.08 13.51
C ILE A 234 -8.89 -6.43 13.72
N ASP A 235 -9.34 -6.50 14.98
CA ASP A 235 -10.73 -6.88 15.30
C ASP A 235 -11.74 -5.91 14.67
N ARG A 236 -11.48 -4.61 14.74
CA ARG A 236 -12.32 -3.58 14.09
C ARG A 236 -12.32 -3.70 12.58
N SER A 237 -11.16 -3.97 11.97
CA SER A 237 -11.04 -4.15 10.52
C SER A 237 -11.77 -5.40 10.04
N MET A 238 -11.66 -6.50 10.77
CA MET A 238 -12.40 -7.73 10.46
C MET A 238 -13.90 -7.56 10.64
N PHE A 239 -14.34 -6.80 11.66
CA PHE A 239 -15.74 -6.44 11.83
C PHE A 239 -16.26 -5.63 10.64
N PHE A 240 -15.53 -4.60 10.21
CA PHE A 240 -15.88 -3.78 9.04
C PHE A 240 -16.00 -4.63 7.76
N LEU A 241 -15.05 -5.53 7.51
CA LEU A 241 -15.08 -6.43 6.36
C LEU A 241 -16.31 -7.36 6.41
N LYS A 242 -16.62 -7.91 7.59
CA LYS A 242 -17.79 -8.77 7.78
C LYS A 242 -19.11 -8.03 7.50
N GLU A 243 -19.24 -6.78 7.97
CA GLU A 243 -20.40 -5.92 7.67
C GLU A 243 -20.50 -5.59 6.16
N SER A 244 -19.39 -5.66 5.44
CA SER A 244 -19.33 -5.52 3.98
C SER A 244 -19.56 -6.84 3.23
N GLY A 245 -19.78 -7.96 3.95
CA GLY A 245 -19.99 -9.29 3.38
C GLY A 245 -18.71 -10.10 3.13
N ILE A 246 -17.55 -9.60 3.53
CA ILE A 246 -16.24 -10.25 3.34
C ILE A 246 -15.85 -10.98 4.62
N ASN A 247 -15.86 -12.31 4.58
CA ASN A 247 -15.61 -13.15 5.76
C ASN A 247 -14.19 -13.71 5.84
N GLN A 248 -13.39 -13.58 4.79
CA GLN A 248 -12.05 -14.12 4.71
C GLN A 248 -11.10 -13.10 4.07
N THR A 249 -9.87 -13.08 4.54
CA THR A 249 -8.77 -12.32 3.96
C THR A 249 -7.65 -13.28 3.61
N VAL A 250 -6.81 -12.93 2.62
CA VAL A 250 -5.60 -13.67 2.34
C VAL A 250 -4.59 -13.41 3.45
N GLY A 251 -4.03 -14.48 4.02
CA GLY A 251 -3.06 -14.38 5.11
C GLY A 251 -1.67 -13.99 4.63
N ARG A 252 -1.34 -14.35 3.38
CA ARG A 252 -0.06 -14.04 2.72
C ARG A 252 -0.30 -13.69 1.26
N MET A 253 0.39 -12.67 0.76
CA MET A 253 0.37 -12.34 -0.67
C MET A 253 1.50 -13.05 -1.43
N VAL A 254 1.32 -13.22 -2.72
CA VAL A 254 2.39 -13.62 -3.63
C VAL A 254 3.30 -12.41 -3.83
N LEU A 255 4.59 -12.56 -3.54
CA LEU A 255 5.58 -11.50 -3.75
C LEU A 255 6.02 -11.49 -5.21
N ILE A 256 5.93 -10.33 -5.82
CA ILE A 256 6.36 -10.09 -7.20
C ILE A 256 7.56 -9.14 -7.14
N PRO A 257 8.79 -9.64 -7.37
CA PRO A 257 9.95 -8.78 -7.48
C PRO A 257 9.78 -7.81 -8.65
N PRO A 258 10.08 -6.50 -8.45
CA PRO A 258 9.97 -5.54 -9.53
C PRO A 258 10.97 -5.83 -10.65
N THR A 259 10.44 -6.04 -11.85
CA THR A 259 11.23 -6.27 -13.06
C THR A 259 11.07 -5.12 -14.04
N VAL A 260 12.12 -4.79 -14.78
CA VAL A 260 12.12 -3.77 -15.86
C VAL A 260 11.89 -4.45 -17.19
#